data_11e99f42b546707bce82d33a6adb2fbe
#
_entry.id   11e99f42b546707bce82d33a6adb2fbe
#
_cell.length_a   1.000
_cell.length_b   1.000
_cell.length_c   1.000
_cell.angle_alpha   90.00
_cell.angle_beta   90.00
_cell.angle_gamma   90.00
#
_symmetry.space_group_name_H-M   'P 1'
#
loop_
_entity.id
_entity.type
_entity.pdbx_description
1 polymer ?
#
loop_
_entity_poly.entity_id
_entity_poly.type
_entity_poly.pdbx_seq_one_letter_code
_entity_poly.pdbx_strand_id
1 'polypeptide(L)'
;KAVKRASDGAVWRDRKGIGWLDAGSHEAWDYVVSIARESYNVGFEELNFDYIRFPSDGNMRDIYYPFSEEKVLTDPDFGKAKVLKNFFAYLDSQLEDLDMPISADLFGMTTTNKDDLNIGQVLENALPYFDYIAPMVYPSHYPTGFNGYQNVNAYPYEIVNFSMSEAVKRIREFKEIKASTTPNAPYLSKLRTNQLRPWLQDNDYPVPYTPEMVRAQIDATYDAGLNSWMLWDAANTYTRAALENVTLENQE
;
A
#
# COMPACT_ATOMS: atom_id res chain seq x y z
N LYS A 1 -9.56 9.19 20.24
CA LYS A 1 -8.44 9.36 19.29
C LYS A 1 -8.92 9.53 17.84
N ALA A 2 -10.25 9.71 17.67
CA ALA A 2 -10.85 9.86 16.36
C ALA A 2 -10.53 11.23 15.74
N VAL A 3 -10.41 11.24 14.41
CA VAL A 3 -10.47 12.43 13.57
C VAL A 3 -11.79 13.17 13.84
N LYS A 4 -11.75 14.48 13.86
CA LYS A 4 -12.87 15.36 14.24
C LYS A 4 -13.34 16.22 13.07
N ARG A 5 -14.56 16.71 13.18
CA ARG A 5 -15.00 17.83 12.34
C ARG A 5 -14.45 19.13 12.89
N ALA A 6 -13.91 19.96 12.02
CA ALA A 6 -13.40 21.29 12.42
C ALA A 6 -14.54 22.20 12.89
N SER A 7 -15.74 22.07 12.32
CA SER A 7 -16.89 22.93 12.56
C SER A 7 -17.50 22.79 13.98
N ASP A 8 -17.52 21.60 14.55
CA ASP A 8 -18.25 21.34 15.81
C ASP A 8 -17.55 20.34 16.75
N GLY A 9 -16.38 19.81 16.36
CA GLY A 9 -15.63 18.85 17.17
C GLY A 9 -16.22 17.42 17.26
N ALA A 10 -17.31 17.13 16.54
CA ALA A 10 -17.85 15.77 16.46
C ALA A 10 -16.92 14.84 15.70
N VAL A 11 -17.13 13.52 15.81
CA VAL A 11 -16.37 12.54 15.05
C VAL A 11 -16.59 12.76 13.55
N TRP A 12 -15.49 13.00 12.83
CA TRP A 12 -15.52 13.06 11.37
C TRP A 12 -15.74 11.66 10.77
N ARG A 13 -16.48 11.60 9.67
CA ARG A 13 -16.78 10.36 8.97
C ARG A 13 -16.59 10.52 7.47
N ASP A 14 -16.10 9.47 6.84
CA ASP A 14 -15.97 9.37 5.40
C ASP A 14 -17.34 9.23 4.68
N ARG A 15 -17.33 9.03 3.36
CA ARG A 15 -18.55 8.87 2.57
C ARG A 15 -19.36 7.63 2.94
N LYS A 16 -18.73 6.60 3.50
CA LYS A 16 -19.37 5.37 3.99
C LYS A 16 -19.88 5.51 5.43
N GLY A 17 -19.66 6.65 6.07
CA GLY A 17 -20.05 6.90 7.46
C GLY A 17 -19.07 6.31 8.49
N ILE A 18 -17.88 5.88 8.07
CA ILE A 18 -16.87 5.28 8.94
C ILE A 18 -16.08 6.38 9.62
N GLY A 19 -15.91 6.27 10.95
CA GLY A 19 -15.00 7.12 11.71
C GLY A 19 -13.56 6.65 11.58
N TRP A 20 -12.62 7.58 11.58
CA TRP A 20 -11.20 7.30 11.43
C TRP A 20 -10.44 7.62 12.71
N LEU A 21 -9.39 6.85 13.00
CA LEU A 21 -8.40 7.21 14.02
C LEU A 21 -7.44 8.25 13.41
N ASP A 22 -6.99 9.19 14.25
CA ASP A 22 -5.95 10.12 13.85
C ASP A 22 -4.60 9.39 13.80
N ALA A 23 -3.96 9.40 12.64
CA ALA A 23 -2.70 8.70 12.40
C ALA A 23 -1.55 9.20 13.29
N GLY A 24 -1.64 10.37 13.91
CA GLY A 24 -0.65 10.89 14.86
C GLY A 24 -0.90 10.51 16.31
N SER A 25 -1.94 9.74 16.62
CA SER A 25 -2.26 9.32 17.99
C SER A 25 -1.41 8.13 18.43
N HIS A 26 -0.46 8.36 19.33
CA HIS A 26 0.37 7.28 19.91
C HIS A 26 -0.46 6.20 20.62
N GLU A 27 -1.57 6.56 21.28
CA GLU A 27 -2.46 5.54 21.87
C GLU A 27 -3.14 4.66 20.80
N ALA A 28 -3.40 5.19 19.59
CA ALA A 28 -3.88 4.37 18.48
C ALA A 28 -2.76 3.44 17.97
N TRP A 29 -1.50 3.90 17.96
CA TRP A 29 -0.35 3.08 17.61
C TRP A 29 -0.17 1.92 18.60
N ASP A 30 -0.22 2.21 19.91
CA ASP A 30 -0.15 1.19 20.98
C ASP A 30 -1.26 0.14 20.84
N TYR A 31 -2.46 0.59 20.49
CA TYR A 31 -3.59 -0.32 20.26
C TYR A 31 -3.35 -1.23 19.03
N VAL A 32 -2.84 -0.69 17.92
CA VAL A 32 -2.47 -1.50 16.75
C VAL A 32 -1.38 -2.51 17.08
N VAL A 33 -0.34 -2.10 17.82
CA VAL A 33 0.72 -3.01 18.30
C VAL A 33 0.15 -4.11 19.18
N SER A 34 -0.81 -3.80 20.07
CA SER A 34 -1.45 -4.80 20.92
C SER A 34 -2.18 -5.88 20.10
N ILE A 35 -2.94 -5.45 19.06
CA ILE A 35 -3.61 -6.39 18.15
C ILE A 35 -2.58 -7.23 17.37
N ALA A 36 -1.50 -6.61 16.90
CA ALA A 36 -0.43 -7.30 16.18
C ALA A 36 0.20 -8.40 17.04
N ARG A 37 0.55 -8.11 18.29
CA ARG A 37 1.11 -9.08 19.23
C ARG A 37 0.13 -10.20 19.59
N GLU A 38 -1.15 -9.87 19.76
CA GLU A 38 -2.18 -10.88 19.99
C GLU A 38 -2.32 -11.81 18.78
N SER A 39 -2.32 -11.26 17.58
CA SER A 39 -2.36 -12.05 16.33
C SER A 39 -1.17 -13.01 16.23
N TYR A 40 0.04 -12.56 16.54
CA TYR A 40 1.21 -13.43 16.63
C TYR A 40 1.00 -14.58 17.62
N ASN A 41 0.50 -14.27 18.82
CA ASN A 41 0.29 -15.26 19.87
C ASN A 41 -0.77 -16.32 19.53
N VAL A 42 -1.73 -16.00 18.66
CA VAL A 42 -2.73 -16.98 18.16
C VAL A 42 -2.25 -17.77 16.94
N GLY A 43 -1.04 -17.49 16.41
CA GLY A 43 -0.35 -18.30 15.44
C GLY A 43 -0.39 -17.79 13.99
N PHE A 44 -0.65 -16.51 13.76
CA PHE A 44 -0.44 -15.91 12.42
C PHE A 44 1.06 -15.86 12.10
N GLU A 45 1.42 -16.13 10.84
CA GLU A 45 2.80 -16.19 10.37
C GLU A 45 3.27 -14.93 9.64
N GLU A 46 2.36 -13.98 9.38
CA GLU A 46 2.62 -12.65 8.81
C GLU A 46 1.56 -11.67 9.29
N LEU A 47 1.95 -10.42 9.55
CA LEU A 47 1.04 -9.32 9.85
C LEU A 47 1.01 -8.35 8.69
N ASN A 48 -0.15 -8.24 8.04
CA ASN A 48 -0.38 -7.26 6.98
C ASN A 48 -1.15 -6.06 7.52
N PHE A 49 -0.55 -4.85 7.40
CA PHE A 49 -1.14 -3.61 7.86
C PHE A 49 -1.84 -2.90 6.70
N ASP A 50 -3.18 -2.86 6.77
CA ASP A 50 -4.02 -2.14 5.81
C ASP A 50 -4.56 -0.83 6.42
N TYR A 51 -5.03 0.08 5.56
CA TYR A 51 -5.56 1.40 5.93
C TYR A 51 -4.60 2.28 6.75
N ILE A 52 -3.30 2.05 6.67
CA ILE A 52 -2.25 2.83 7.31
C ILE A 52 -2.00 4.15 6.54
N ARG A 53 -2.98 5.04 6.56
CA ARG A 53 -3.02 6.29 5.80
C ARG A 53 -4.00 7.29 6.39
N PHE A 54 -3.92 8.53 5.93
CA PHE A 54 -4.97 9.52 6.18
C PHE A 54 -6.20 9.27 5.29
N PRO A 55 -7.39 9.78 5.68
CA PRO A 55 -8.59 9.70 4.85
C PRO A 55 -8.40 10.31 3.46
N SER A 56 -9.03 9.70 2.45
CA SER A 56 -8.98 10.14 1.05
C SER A 56 -10.32 10.63 0.51
N ASP A 57 -11.42 10.41 1.22
CA ASP A 57 -12.75 10.81 0.79
C ASP A 57 -13.59 11.36 1.96
N GLY A 58 -14.79 11.88 1.66
CA GLY A 58 -15.63 12.54 2.64
C GLY A 58 -15.55 14.07 2.56
N ASN A 59 -16.04 14.78 3.59
CA ASN A 59 -15.94 16.23 3.63
C ASN A 59 -14.55 16.68 4.13
N MET A 60 -13.56 16.69 3.23
CA MET A 60 -12.18 17.04 3.53
C MET A 60 -11.99 18.52 3.93
N ARG A 61 -13.02 19.38 3.75
CA ARG A 61 -12.96 20.80 4.17
C ARG A 61 -13.32 20.97 5.63
N ASP A 62 -13.95 19.97 6.24
CA ASP A 62 -14.39 19.97 7.62
C ASP A 62 -13.68 18.89 8.44
N ILE A 63 -12.42 18.61 8.12
CA ILE A 63 -11.61 17.60 8.81
C ILE A 63 -10.59 18.29 9.73
N TYR A 64 -10.42 17.74 10.93
CA TYR A 64 -9.44 18.17 11.92
C TYR A 64 -8.75 16.96 12.55
N TYR A 65 -7.44 17.04 12.68
CA TYR A 65 -6.60 15.95 13.20
C TYR A 65 -6.03 16.33 14.57
N PRO A 66 -6.70 16.02 15.70
CA PRO A 66 -6.31 16.50 17.05
C PRO A 66 -4.87 16.16 17.45
N PHE A 67 -4.29 15.09 16.90
CA PHE A 67 -2.95 14.59 17.23
C PHE A 67 -1.92 14.83 16.14
N SER A 68 -2.36 15.07 14.91
CA SER A 68 -1.48 15.32 13.75
C SER A 68 -1.46 16.79 13.32
N GLU A 69 -2.38 17.62 13.80
CA GLU A 69 -2.71 18.95 13.22
C GLU A 69 -1.50 19.86 13.11
N GLU A 70 -0.66 19.94 14.14
CA GLU A 70 0.54 20.78 14.11
C GLU A 70 1.46 20.37 12.95
N LYS A 71 1.71 19.06 12.78
CA LYS A 71 2.59 18.54 11.72
C LYS A 71 1.95 18.62 10.33
N VAL A 72 0.63 18.48 10.26
CA VAL A 72 -0.11 18.50 8.98
C VAL A 72 -0.26 19.93 8.46
N LEU A 73 -0.58 20.89 9.33
CA LEU A 73 -0.82 22.28 8.94
C LEU A 73 0.45 23.13 8.86
N THR A 74 1.44 22.88 9.73
CA THR A 74 2.67 23.70 9.79
C THR A 74 3.76 23.22 8.84
N ASP A 75 3.65 22.02 8.32
CA ASP A 75 4.58 21.48 7.32
C ASP A 75 3.86 21.32 5.97
N PRO A 76 3.96 22.33 5.09
CA PRO A 76 3.32 22.28 3.77
C PRO A 76 3.94 21.20 2.86
N ASP A 77 5.17 20.75 3.18
CA ASP A 77 5.89 19.76 2.42
C ASP A 77 5.76 18.37 3.09
N PHE A 78 4.66 17.66 2.79
CA PHE A 78 4.47 16.27 3.20
C PHE A 78 4.38 16.03 4.72
N GLY A 79 3.70 16.89 5.46
CA GLY A 79 3.50 16.72 6.92
C GLY A 79 2.81 15.40 7.26
N LYS A 80 1.79 14.97 6.49
CA LYS A 80 1.14 13.66 6.63
C LYS A 80 2.12 12.51 6.41
N ALA A 81 3.00 12.62 5.42
CA ALA A 81 4.02 11.60 5.15
C ALA A 81 5.01 11.43 6.32
N LYS A 82 5.35 12.52 7.01
CA LYS A 82 6.21 12.47 8.22
C LYS A 82 5.51 11.78 9.38
N VAL A 83 4.22 12.04 9.58
CA VAL A 83 3.42 11.36 10.61
C VAL A 83 3.40 9.85 10.36
N LEU A 84 3.09 9.42 9.13
CA LEU A 84 3.06 8.00 8.80
C LEU A 84 4.44 7.36 8.87
N LYS A 85 5.50 8.03 8.41
CA LYS A 85 6.86 7.50 8.55
C LYS A 85 7.23 7.23 10.02
N ASN A 86 6.82 8.12 10.94
CA ASN A 86 7.05 7.92 12.36
C ASN A 86 6.23 6.73 12.89
N PHE A 87 5.02 6.54 12.41
CA PHE A 87 4.19 5.38 12.74
C PHE A 87 4.82 4.08 12.24
N PHE A 88 5.34 4.05 10.99
CA PHE A 88 6.00 2.88 10.43
C PHE A 88 7.27 2.51 11.23
N ALA A 89 8.08 3.52 11.58
CA ALA A 89 9.23 3.33 12.44
C ALA A 89 8.86 2.81 13.83
N TYR A 90 7.74 3.28 14.38
CA TYR A 90 7.19 2.80 15.65
C TYR A 90 6.78 1.34 15.56
N LEU A 91 6.03 0.93 14.53
CA LEU A 91 5.64 -0.46 14.32
C LEU A 91 6.86 -1.38 14.23
N ASP A 92 7.84 -1.05 13.38
CA ASP A 92 9.08 -1.82 13.22
C ASP A 92 9.78 -2.00 14.59
N SER A 93 9.95 -0.91 15.35
CA SER A 93 10.63 -0.95 16.66
C SER A 93 9.86 -1.73 17.74
N GLN A 94 8.53 -1.72 17.68
CA GLN A 94 7.69 -2.40 18.66
C GLN A 94 7.43 -3.88 18.33
N LEU A 95 7.74 -4.32 17.12
CA LEU A 95 7.49 -5.68 16.65
C LEU A 95 8.78 -6.43 16.26
N GLU A 96 9.95 -5.80 16.40
CA GLU A 96 11.26 -6.37 16.01
C GLU A 96 11.65 -7.65 16.77
N ASP A 97 11.07 -7.84 17.99
CA ASP A 97 11.27 -9.03 18.79
C ASP A 97 10.41 -10.24 18.36
N LEU A 98 9.46 -10.01 17.45
CA LEU A 98 8.64 -11.07 16.85
C LEU A 98 9.38 -11.63 15.63
N ASP A 99 9.62 -12.96 15.64
CA ASP A 99 10.19 -13.65 14.46
C ASP A 99 9.11 -13.88 13.40
N MET A 100 8.58 -12.76 12.88
CA MET A 100 7.48 -12.77 11.93
C MET A 100 7.56 -11.57 10.99
N PRO A 101 7.42 -11.79 9.67
CA PRO A 101 7.40 -10.70 8.69
C PRO A 101 6.20 -9.78 8.89
N ILE A 102 6.44 -8.49 8.66
CA ILE A 102 5.38 -7.47 8.61
C ILE A 102 5.28 -6.88 7.21
N SER A 103 4.07 -6.65 6.74
CA SER A 103 3.78 -6.09 5.42
C SER A 103 2.82 -4.90 5.47
N ALA A 104 2.89 -4.04 4.46
CA ALA A 104 2.12 -2.80 4.40
C ALA A 104 1.37 -2.66 3.08
N ASP A 105 0.05 -2.47 3.16
CA ASP A 105 -0.78 -2.12 2.01
C ASP A 105 -0.65 -0.62 1.70
N LEU A 106 -0.26 -0.32 0.48
CA LEU A 106 -0.17 1.04 -0.03
C LEU A 106 -1.07 1.23 -1.25
N PHE A 107 -1.52 2.46 -1.47
CA PHE A 107 -2.21 2.78 -2.73
C PHE A 107 -1.30 2.45 -3.92
N GLY A 108 -1.88 1.86 -4.97
CA GLY A 108 -1.14 1.50 -6.18
C GLY A 108 -0.41 2.69 -6.80
N MET A 109 -1.01 3.88 -6.77
CA MET A 109 -0.39 5.10 -7.29
C MET A 109 0.86 5.55 -6.52
N THR A 110 1.14 5.04 -5.32
CA THR A 110 2.42 5.30 -4.62
C THR A 110 3.62 4.78 -5.40
N THR A 111 3.42 3.82 -6.30
CA THR A 111 4.46 3.25 -7.16
C THR A 111 4.99 4.26 -8.18
N THR A 112 4.13 5.15 -8.67
CA THR A 112 4.42 6.12 -9.73
C THR A 112 4.49 7.56 -9.25
N ASN A 113 3.73 7.92 -8.20
CA ASN A 113 3.77 9.24 -7.59
C ASN A 113 4.91 9.37 -6.58
N LYS A 114 5.55 10.54 -6.56
CA LYS A 114 6.61 10.86 -5.58
C LYS A 114 6.11 11.69 -4.40
N ASP A 115 4.89 12.26 -4.53
CA ASP A 115 4.20 12.93 -3.44
C ASP A 115 3.50 11.92 -2.52
N ASP A 116 2.86 12.41 -1.47
CA ASP A 116 2.17 11.59 -0.47
C ASP A 116 0.70 11.30 -0.82
N LEU A 117 0.26 11.58 -2.06
CA LEU A 117 -1.12 11.44 -2.54
C LEU A 117 -2.16 12.13 -1.63
N ASN A 118 -1.73 13.10 -0.85
CA ASN A 118 -2.51 13.77 0.21
C ASN A 118 -3.09 12.81 1.28
N ILE A 119 -2.57 11.58 1.36
CA ILE A 119 -2.94 10.55 2.34
C ILE A 119 -1.77 10.11 3.22
N GLY A 120 -0.59 10.70 3.03
CA GLY A 120 0.62 10.43 3.81
C GLY A 120 1.45 9.25 3.33
N GLN A 121 1.04 8.54 2.29
CA GLN A 121 1.77 7.37 1.79
C GLN A 121 2.81 7.75 0.75
N VAL A 122 4.08 7.49 1.07
CA VAL A 122 5.24 7.61 0.16
C VAL A 122 5.99 6.30 0.21
N LEU A 123 6.24 5.68 -0.95
CA LEU A 123 6.88 4.36 -1.06
C LEU A 123 8.19 4.30 -0.27
N GLU A 124 9.09 5.26 -0.46
CA GLU A 124 10.41 5.30 0.18
C GLU A 124 10.34 5.45 1.72
N ASN A 125 9.23 5.95 2.25
CA ASN A 125 9.04 6.07 3.69
C ASN A 125 8.64 4.75 4.35
N ALA A 126 8.07 3.80 3.59
CA ALA A 126 7.68 2.48 4.09
C ALA A 126 8.81 1.45 3.96
N LEU A 127 9.59 1.51 2.88
CA LEU A 127 10.64 0.54 2.55
C LEU A 127 11.59 0.15 3.71
N PRO A 128 12.04 1.06 4.59
CA PRO A 128 12.95 0.70 5.68
C PRO A 128 12.33 -0.17 6.78
N TYR A 129 11.01 -0.16 6.91
CA TYR A 129 10.32 -0.64 8.10
C TYR A 129 9.52 -1.93 7.91
N PHE A 130 9.17 -2.29 6.68
CA PHE A 130 8.39 -3.49 6.38
C PHE A 130 9.19 -4.51 5.60
N ASP A 131 8.90 -5.80 5.79
CA ASP A 131 9.52 -6.88 5.03
C ASP A 131 8.93 -7.00 3.64
N TYR A 132 7.63 -6.70 3.50
CA TYR A 132 6.95 -6.61 2.21
C TYR A 132 6.15 -5.32 2.10
N ILE A 133 6.11 -4.77 0.91
CA ILE A 133 5.23 -3.67 0.51
C ILE A 133 4.25 -4.22 -0.51
N ALA A 134 2.98 -4.03 -0.25
CA ALA A 134 1.88 -4.54 -1.05
C ALA A 134 1.08 -3.41 -1.71
N PRO A 135 1.55 -2.85 -2.85
CA PRO A 135 0.79 -1.83 -3.56
C PRO A 135 -0.48 -2.43 -4.15
N MET A 136 -1.61 -1.76 -3.95
CA MET A 136 -2.92 -2.14 -4.49
C MET A 136 -3.03 -1.64 -5.94
N VAL A 137 -2.44 -2.37 -6.89
CA VAL A 137 -2.32 -1.95 -8.31
C VAL A 137 -3.53 -2.36 -9.14
N TYR A 138 -4.72 -2.23 -8.58
CA TYR A 138 -5.97 -2.55 -9.27
C TYR A 138 -6.21 -1.59 -10.45
N PRO A 139 -6.32 -2.06 -11.72
CA PRO A 139 -6.55 -1.17 -12.85
C PRO A 139 -7.77 -0.26 -12.67
N SER A 140 -8.84 -0.75 -12.01
CA SER A 140 -10.06 0.02 -11.73
C SER A 140 -9.86 1.24 -10.83
N HIS A 141 -8.74 1.34 -10.10
CA HIS A 141 -8.43 2.43 -9.17
C HIS A 141 -7.52 3.50 -9.77
N TYR A 142 -7.05 3.30 -10.99
CA TYR A 142 -6.26 4.29 -11.70
C TYR A 142 -7.16 5.27 -12.48
N PRO A 143 -6.79 6.55 -12.58
CA PRO A 143 -7.59 7.52 -13.31
C PRO A 143 -7.56 7.25 -14.82
N THR A 144 -8.64 7.65 -15.50
CA THR A 144 -8.69 7.72 -16.97
C THR A 144 -7.47 8.48 -17.50
N GLY A 145 -6.82 7.95 -18.51
CA GLY A 145 -5.61 8.55 -19.10
C GLY A 145 -4.30 8.16 -18.40
N PHE A 146 -4.35 7.36 -17.33
CA PHE A 146 -3.13 6.89 -16.68
C PHE A 146 -2.22 6.15 -17.67
N ASN A 147 -0.95 6.54 -17.69
CA ASN A 147 0.06 6.05 -18.62
C ASN A 147 -0.37 6.09 -20.11
N GLY A 148 -1.25 7.04 -20.49
CA GLY A 148 -1.79 7.19 -21.83
C GLY A 148 -3.03 6.36 -22.15
N TYR A 149 -3.47 5.47 -21.27
CA TYR A 149 -4.62 4.58 -21.48
C TYR A 149 -5.93 5.23 -21.03
N GLN A 150 -6.82 5.56 -21.98
CA GLN A 150 -8.11 6.18 -21.68
C GLN A 150 -9.04 5.22 -20.89
N ASN A 151 -9.01 3.94 -21.21
CA ASN A 151 -9.73 2.90 -20.47
C ASN A 151 -8.73 1.95 -19.80
N VAL A 152 -8.32 2.27 -18.59
CA VAL A 152 -7.33 1.51 -17.82
C VAL A 152 -7.72 0.04 -17.59
N ASN A 153 -9.04 -0.24 -17.50
CA ASN A 153 -9.52 -1.60 -17.28
C ASN A 153 -9.39 -2.51 -18.52
N ALA A 154 -9.21 -1.96 -19.69
CA ALA A 154 -8.94 -2.73 -20.90
C ALA A 154 -7.46 -3.12 -21.06
N TYR A 155 -6.59 -2.63 -20.16
CA TYR A 155 -5.14 -2.79 -20.26
C TYR A 155 -4.52 -3.21 -18.92
N PRO A 156 -5.03 -4.30 -18.28
CA PRO A 156 -4.59 -4.70 -16.94
C PRO A 156 -3.09 -5.06 -16.89
N TYR A 157 -2.54 -5.68 -17.96
CA TYR A 157 -1.12 -5.96 -18.05
C TYR A 157 -0.28 -4.67 -18.03
N GLU A 158 -0.59 -3.71 -18.89
CA GLU A 158 0.18 -2.49 -19.06
C GLU A 158 0.15 -1.60 -17.80
N ILE A 159 -1.01 -1.53 -17.14
CA ILE A 159 -1.16 -0.76 -15.91
C ILE A 159 -0.31 -1.36 -14.79
N VAL A 160 -0.39 -2.68 -14.59
CA VAL A 160 0.36 -3.38 -13.55
C VAL A 160 1.85 -3.37 -13.86
N ASN A 161 2.25 -3.70 -15.10
CA ASN A 161 3.65 -3.73 -15.50
C ASN A 161 4.32 -2.35 -15.34
N PHE A 162 3.67 -1.28 -15.80
CA PHE A 162 4.19 0.08 -15.63
C PHE A 162 4.35 0.44 -14.14
N SER A 163 3.31 0.21 -13.34
CA SER A 163 3.32 0.54 -11.91
C SER A 163 4.43 -0.21 -11.17
N MET A 164 4.56 -1.50 -11.41
CA MET A 164 5.56 -2.31 -10.71
C MET A 164 6.98 -2.06 -11.22
N SER A 165 7.17 -1.82 -12.51
CA SER A 165 8.47 -1.44 -13.09
C SER A 165 8.99 -0.12 -12.51
N GLU A 166 8.12 0.89 -12.36
CA GLU A 166 8.49 2.15 -11.71
C GLU A 166 8.82 1.95 -10.22
N ALA A 167 8.06 1.13 -9.50
CA ALA A 167 8.38 0.81 -8.10
C ALA A 167 9.74 0.09 -7.96
N VAL A 168 10.03 -0.89 -8.81
CA VAL A 168 11.33 -1.60 -8.86
C VAL A 168 12.48 -0.63 -9.09
N LYS A 169 12.33 0.29 -10.05
CA LYS A 169 13.31 1.34 -10.35
C LYS A 169 13.54 2.23 -9.13
N ARG A 170 12.48 2.71 -8.50
CA ARG A 170 12.55 3.59 -7.31
C ARG A 170 13.24 2.92 -6.13
N ILE A 171 12.99 1.63 -5.88
CA ILE A 171 13.70 0.88 -4.82
C ILE A 171 15.19 0.82 -5.09
N ARG A 172 15.61 0.56 -6.35
CA ARG A 172 17.02 0.53 -6.73
C ARG A 172 17.69 1.89 -6.52
N GLU A 173 17.07 2.95 -7.02
CA GLU A 173 17.55 4.33 -6.84
C GLU A 173 17.64 4.71 -5.34
N PHE A 174 16.61 4.39 -4.57
CA PHE A 174 16.60 4.67 -3.13
C PHE A 174 17.71 3.91 -2.40
N LYS A 175 17.92 2.63 -2.73
CA LYS A 175 18.99 1.82 -2.16
C LYS A 175 20.37 2.40 -2.47
N GLU A 176 20.64 2.80 -3.70
CA GLU A 176 21.88 3.42 -4.12
C GLU A 176 22.17 4.72 -3.36
N ILE A 177 21.17 5.60 -3.27
CA ILE A 177 21.27 6.85 -2.51
C ILE A 177 21.57 6.55 -1.03
N LYS A 178 20.85 5.60 -0.42
CA LYS A 178 21.05 5.27 1.00
C LYS A 178 22.37 4.56 1.27
N ALA A 179 22.81 3.71 0.37
CA ALA A 179 24.14 3.08 0.48
C ALA A 179 25.28 4.11 0.45
N SER A 180 25.12 5.21 -0.28
CA SER A 180 26.12 6.27 -0.31
C SER A 180 26.00 7.26 0.87
N THR A 181 24.78 7.56 1.33
CA THR A 181 24.54 8.58 2.37
C THR A 181 24.50 8.02 3.79
N THR A 182 24.07 6.78 3.96
CA THR A 182 23.93 6.08 5.24
C THR A 182 24.38 4.62 5.13
N PRO A 183 25.66 4.34 4.80
CA PRO A 183 26.13 3.00 4.40
C PRO A 183 25.99 1.93 5.48
N ASN A 184 25.88 2.33 6.74
CA ASN A 184 25.75 1.40 7.88
C ASN A 184 24.32 1.27 8.40
N ALA A 185 23.31 1.79 7.65
CA ALA A 185 21.93 1.71 8.10
C ALA A 185 21.43 0.25 8.06
N PRO A 186 20.88 -0.30 9.17
CA PRO A 186 20.45 -1.70 9.25
C PRO A 186 19.42 -2.07 8.19
N TYR A 187 18.54 -1.14 7.84
CA TYR A 187 17.48 -1.36 6.85
C TYR A 187 17.96 -1.55 5.41
N LEU A 188 19.25 -1.28 5.11
CA LEU A 188 19.79 -1.52 3.76
C LEU A 188 19.67 -2.97 3.31
N SER A 189 19.71 -3.92 4.24
CA SER A 189 19.50 -5.34 3.97
C SER A 189 18.06 -5.65 3.56
N LYS A 190 17.08 -4.87 4.05
CA LYS A 190 15.66 -5.00 3.69
C LYS A 190 15.38 -4.44 2.28
N LEU A 191 16.17 -3.47 1.78
CA LEU A 191 15.95 -2.83 0.48
C LEU A 191 16.28 -3.78 -0.68
N ARG A 192 15.27 -4.46 -1.18
CA ARG A 192 15.34 -5.41 -2.29
C ARG A 192 14.09 -5.35 -3.15
N THR A 193 14.19 -5.61 -4.44
CA THR A 193 13.03 -5.51 -5.35
C THR A 193 11.94 -6.53 -5.02
N ASN A 194 12.30 -7.73 -4.57
CA ASN A 194 11.34 -8.75 -4.13
C ASN A 194 10.67 -8.46 -2.76
N GLN A 195 10.92 -7.30 -2.17
CA GLN A 195 10.09 -6.72 -1.10
C GLN A 195 8.71 -6.31 -1.62
N LEU A 196 8.57 -6.03 -2.92
CA LEU A 196 7.30 -5.73 -3.55
C LEU A 196 6.47 -7.00 -3.77
N ARG A 197 5.23 -6.97 -3.28
CA ARG A 197 4.25 -8.05 -3.43
C ARG A 197 2.86 -7.44 -3.70
N PRO A 198 2.58 -7.03 -4.94
CA PRO A 198 1.37 -6.29 -5.26
C PRO A 198 0.09 -7.08 -4.99
N TRP A 199 -0.95 -6.35 -4.61
CA TRP A 199 -2.32 -6.82 -4.71
C TRP A 199 -2.83 -6.62 -6.14
N LEU A 200 -3.31 -7.68 -6.77
CA LEU A 200 -3.87 -7.72 -8.12
C LEU A 200 -5.39 -7.85 -8.04
N GLN A 201 -6.08 -7.29 -9.01
CA GLN A 201 -7.54 -7.29 -9.05
C GLN A 201 -8.08 -8.60 -9.61
N ASP A 202 -8.98 -9.25 -8.85
CA ASP A 202 -9.76 -10.42 -9.31
C ASP A 202 -11.27 -10.16 -9.21
N ASN A 203 -11.70 -9.02 -8.68
CA ASN A 203 -13.10 -8.66 -8.56
C ASN A 203 -13.66 -7.97 -9.83
N ASP A 204 -14.92 -8.26 -10.12
CA ASP A 204 -15.69 -7.69 -11.24
C ASP A 204 -16.09 -6.24 -10.97
N TYR A 205 -15.17 -5.30 -11.20
CA TYR A 205 -15.43 -3.86 -11.07
C TYR A 205 -14.42 -3.02 -11.88
N PRO A 206 -14.86 -2.03 -12.65
CA PRO A 206 -16.26 -1.71 -13.05
C PRO A 206 -16.75 -2.60 -14.19
N VAL A 207 -15.94 -3.55 -14.61
CA VAL A 207 -16.21 -4.52 -15.68
C VAL A 207 -15.93 -5.93 -15.18
N PRO A 208 -16.50 -6.98 -15.80
CA PRO A 208 -16.10 -8.35 -15.52
C PRO A 208 -14.60 -8.56 -15.76
N TYR A 209 -13.92 -9.21 -14.82
CA TYR A 209 -12.51 -9.57 -14.94
C TYR A 209 -12.38 -11.03 -15.39
N THR A 210 -11.99 -11.22 -16.64
CA THR A 210 -11.82 -12.56 -17.21
C THR A 210 -10.56 -13.26 -16.67
N PRO A 211 -10.46 -14.60 -16.78
CA PRO A 211 -9.24 -15.33 -16.42
C PRO A 211 -7.98 -14.76 -17.11
N GLU A 212 -8.11 -14.32 -18.37
CA GLU A 212 -7.00 -13.73 -19.14
C GLU A 212 -6.58 -12.38 -18.57
N MET A 213 -7.52 -11.57 -18.09
CA MET A 213 -7.23 -10.27 -17.47
C MET A 213 -6.53 -10.43 -16.12
N VAL A 214 -6.95 -11.41 -15.31
CA VAL A 214 -6.28 -11.74 -14.04
C VAL A 214 -4.89 -12.30 -14.32
N ARG A 215 -4.75 -13.24 -15.26
CA ARG A 215 -3.46 -13.80 -15.69
C ARG A 215 -2.51 -12.72 -16.20
N ALA A 216 -2.99 -11.81 -17.02
CA ALA A 216 -2.20 -10.70 -17.56
C ALA A 216 -1.56 -9.83 -16.45
N GLN A 217 -2.25 -9.62 -15.32
CA GLN A 217 -1.68 -8.91 -14.18
C GLN A 217 -0.57 -9.71 -13.48
N ILE A 218 -0.74 -11.04 -13.38
CA ILE A 218 0.29 -11.94 -12.82
C ILE A 218 1.54 -11.92 -13.71
N ASP A 219 1.37 -12.07 -15.02
CA ASP A 219 2.46 -12.07 -15.98
C ASP A 219 3.19 -10.69 -15.98
N ALA A 220 2.43 -9.60 -15.94
CA ALA A 220 2.96 -8.24 -15.79
C ALA A 220 3.84 -8.07 -14.54
N THR A 221 3.47 -8.72 -13.45
CA THR A 221 4.24 -8.71 -12.20
C THR A 221 5.57 -9.45 -12.38
N TYR A 222 5.56 -10.62 -13.03
CA TYR A 222 6.78 -11.37 -13.33
C TYR A 222 7.69 -10.62 -14.29
N ASP A 223 7.13 -9.99 -15.33
CA ASP A 223 7.88 -9.22 -16.33
C ASP A 223 8.48 -7.92 -15.75
N ALA A 224 7.89 -7.38 -14.67
CA ALA A 224 8.51 -6.32 -13.88
C ALA A 224 9.70 -6.80 -13.01
N GLY A 225 10.02 -8.11 -13.04
CA GLY A 225 11.13 -8.72 -12.29
C GLY A 225 10.78 -9.09 -10.86
N LEU A 226 9.51 -9.28 -10.55
CA LEU A 226 9.00 -9.71 -9.25
C LEU A 226 8.61 -11.19 -9.30
N ASN A 227 8.43 -11.80 -8.13
CA ASN A 227 8.13 -13.23 -8.01
C ASN A 227 6.98 -13.55 -7.05
N SER A 228 6.31 -12.52 -6.54
CA SER A 228 5.26 -12.66 -5.53
C SER A 228 4.16 -11.63 -5.75
N TRP A 229 2.93 -12.04 -5.53
CA TRP A 229 1.71 -11.23 -5.69
C TRP A 229 0.59 -11.82 -4.82
N MET A 230 -0.47 -11.06 -4.64
CA MET A 230 -1.71 -11.47 -3.98
C MET A 230 -2.91 -11.09 -4.84
N LEU A 231 -3.98 -11.86 -4.78
CA LEU A 231 -5.25 -11.55 -5.46
C LEU A 231 -6.23 -10.92 -4.48
N TRP A 232 -6.97 -9.92 -4.94
CA TRP A 232 -8.04 -9.29 -4.19
C TRP A 232 -9.39 -9.50 -4.86
N ASP A 233 -10.31 -10.12 -4.12
CA ASP A 233 -11.75 -10.09 -4.38
C ASP A 233 -12.51 -9.93 -3.07
N ALA A 234 -13.40 -8.94 -3.01
CA ALA A 234 -14.19 -8.62 -1.81
C ALA A 234 -15.15 -9.74 -1.39
N ALA A 235 -15.56 -10.60 -2.33
CA ALA A 235 -16.40 -11.77 -2.06
C ALA A 235 -15.61 -13.02 -1.71
N ASN A 236 -14.26 -12.98 -1.74
CA ASN A 236 -13.37 -14.14 -1.62
C ASN A 236 -13.66 -15.24 -2.65
N THR A 237 -14.06 -14.83 -3.85
CA THR A 237 -14.33 -15.73 -4.98
C THR A 237 -13.30 -15.51 -6.06
N TYR A 238 -12.31 -16.38 -6.12
CA TYR A 238 -11.15 -16.19 -7.00
C TYR A 238 -11.28 -16.93 -8.31
N THR A 239 -10.76 -16.33 -9.39
CA THR A 239 -10.77 -16.84 -10.76
C THR A 239 -9.75 -17.97 -10.94
N ARG A 240 -10.14 -19.18 -10.58
CA ARG A 240 -9.26 -20.36 -10.56
C ARG A 240 -8.55 -20.61 -11.89
N ALA A 241 -9.25 -20.45 -13.02
CA ALA A 241 -8.69 -20.64 -14.35
C ALA A 241 -7.49 -19.72 -14.66
N ALA A 242 -7.39 -18.56 -14.00
CA ALA A 242 -6.23 -17.67 -14.12
C ALA A 242 -4.97 -18.23 -13.43
N LEU A 243 -5.11 -19.16 -12.50
CA LEU A 243 -4.02 -19.75 -11.72
C LEU A 243 -3.49 -21.04 -12.35
N GLU A 244 -4.25 -21.65 -13.25
CA GLU A 244 -3.82 -22.84 -13.94
C GLU A 244 -2.74 -22.49 -14.97
N ASN A 245 -1.63 -23.22 -15.00
CA ASN A 245 -0.66 -23.10 -16.06
C ASN A 245 -1.36 -23.47 -17.38
N VAL A 246 -1.45 -22.51 -18.30
CA VAL A 246 -1.77 -22.84 -19.69
C VAL A 246 -0.56 -23.62 -20.21
N THR A 247 -0.59 -24.93 -20.08
CA THR A 247 0.28 -25.80 -20.87
C THR A 247 -0.02 -25.44 -22.31
N LEU A 248 0.97 -24.91 -23.03
CA LEU A 248 0.94 -24.69 -24.48
C LEU A 248 0.94 -26.08 -25.18
N GLU A 249 -0.06 -26.89 -24.91
CA GLU A 249 -0.38 -28.09 -25.66
C GLU A 249 -1.72 -27.83 -26.33
N ASN A 250 -1.64 -27.37 -27.56
CA ASN A 250 -2.57 -27.53 -28.69
C ASN A 250 -2.48 -26.34 -29.64
N GLN A 251 -1.35 -26.20 -30.31
CA GLN A 251 -1.30 -25.64 -31.67
C GLN A 251 -0.68 -26.70 -32.57
N GLU A 252 -1.52 -27.66 -32.99
CA GLU A 252 -1.35 -28.40 -34.22
C GLU A 252 -2.36 -27.90 -35.28
#